data_b54ba4486ec0e98244edf64ad8970817
#
_entry.id   b54ba4486ec0e98244edf64ad8970817
#
_cell.length_a   1.000
_cell.length_b   1.000
_cell.length_c   1.000
_cell.angle_alpha   90.00
_cell.angle_beta   90.00
_cell.angle_gamma   90.00
#
_symmetry.space_group_name_H-M   'P 1'
#
loop_
_entity.id
_entity.type
_entity.pdbx_description
1 polymer ?
#
loop_
_entity_poly.entity_id
_entity_poly.type
_entity_poly.pdbx_seq_one_letter_code
_entity_poly.pdbx_strand_id
1 'polypeptide(L)'
;MNRQFKRRQGRVAGGGNQSQAQQIQAQLQKIEQLQNELETMTAEGTSGGGVVKVVMTGKQMVESVEIDPEAIEDVELLQDLMAAAFNDAINKTQEIAQEKMGGITGGLNIPGLT
;
A
#
# COMPACT_ATOMS: atom_id res chain seq x y z
N MET A 1 39.04 -4.08 -30.98
CA MET A 1 39.08 -4.17 -29.53
C MET A 1 37.74 -3.88 -28.90
N ASN A 2 37.08 -2.83 -29.28
CA ASN A 2 35.76 -2.50 -28.71
C ASN A 2 34.72 -3.56 -29.01
N ARG A 3 34.82 -4.22 -30.17
CA ARG A 3 33.91 -5.28 -30.55
C ARG A 3 33.98 -6.47 -29.61
N GLN A 4 35.20 -6.82 -29.22
CA GLN A 4 35.37 -7.95 -28.31
C GLN A 4 34.79 -7.66 -26.93
N PHE A 5 34.95 -6.45 -26.48
CA PHE A 5 34.32 -6.05 -25.21
C PHE A 5 32.82 -6.20 -25.24
N LYS A 6 32.20 -5.71 -26.29
CA LYS A 6 30.75 -5.79 -26.42
C LYS A 6 30.26 -7.23 -26.46
N ARG A 7 31.00 -8.10 -27.16
CA ARG A 7 30.64 -9.51 -27.22
C ARG A 7 30.72 -10.16 -25.84
N ARG A 8 31.74 -9.87 -25.11
CA ARG A 8 31.88 -10.43 -23.75
C ARG A 8 30.77 -10.01 -22.85
N GLN A 9 30.45 -8.75 -22.88
CA GLN A 9 29.35 -8.24 -22.07
C GLN A 9 28.04 -8.87 -22.50
N GLY A 10 27.81 -9.02 -23.77
CA GLY A 10 26.62 -9.66 -24.27
C GLY A 10 26.50 -11.10 -23.80
N ARG A 11 27.60 -11.84 -23.83
CA ARG A 11 27.57 -13.24 -23.37
C ARG A 11 27.26 -13.34 -21.89
N VAL A 12 27.94 -12.54 -21.10
CA VAL A 12 27.73 -12.57 -19.66
C VAL A 12 26.29 -12.22 -19.33
N ALA A 13 25.77 -11.18 -19.95
CA ALA A 13 24.39 -10.78 -19.71
C ALA A 13 23.39 -11.83 -20.18
N GLY A 14 23.68 -12.51 -21.29
CA GLY A 14 22.75 -13.49 -21.84
C GLY A 14 22.83 -14.85 -21.18
N GLY A 15 23.96 -15.20 -20.59
CA GLY A 15 24.19 -16.56 -20.14
C GLY A 15 23.49 -16.94 -18.86
N GLY A 16 23.62 -16.15 -17.81
CA GLY A 16 23.14 -16.55 -16.52
C GLY A 16 21.97 -15.77 -15.98
N ASN A 17 21.62 -14.66 -16.61
CA ASN A 17 20.70 -13.71 -16.01
C ASN A 17 19.27 -13.81 -16.51
N GLN A 18 18.98 -14.68 -17.46
CA GLN A 18 17.64 -14.78 -18.01
C GLN A 18 16.62 -15.21 -16.98
N SER A 19 16.92 -16.25 -16.22
CA SER A 19 15.99 -16.73 -15.20
C SER A 19 15.83 -15.72 -14.07
N GLN A 20 16.91 -15.05 -13.69
CA GLN A 20 16.83 -14.01 -12.68
C GLN A 20 16.02 -12.82 -13.17
N ALA A 21 16.21 -12.41 -14.40
CA ALA A 21 15.44 -11.32 -14.98
C ALA A 21 13.96 -11.65 -15.03
N GLN A 22 13.60 -12.88 -15.36
CA GLN A 22 12.21 -13.32 -15.36
C GLN A 22 11.62 -13.30 -13.95
N GLN A 23 12.36 -13.73 -12.96
CA GLN A 23 11.91 -13.69 -11.58
C GLN A 23 11.70 -12.26 -11.10
N ILE A 24 12.61 -11.37 -11.43
CA ILE A 24 12.49 -9.96 -11.07
C ILE A 24 11.27 -9.34 -11.74
N GLN A 25 11.04 -9.63 -13.01
CA GLN A 25 9.87 -9.14 -13.72
C GLN A 25 8.59 -9.65 -13.08
N ALA A 26 8.54 -10.92 -12.71
CA ALA A 26 7.38 -11.49 -12.05
C ALA A 26 7.09 -10.81 -10.72
N GLN A 27 8.13 -10.51 -9.95
CA GLN A 27 7.97 -9.81 -8.68
C GLN A 27 7.49 -8.38 -8.90
N LEU A 28 8.03 -7.69 -9.90
CA LEU A 28 7.60 -6.33 -10.22
C LEU A 28 6.14 -6.30 -10.64
N GLN A 29 5.70 -7.28 -11.41
CA GLN A 29 4.30 -7.37 -11.82
C GLN A 29 3.40 -7.59 -10.61
N LYS A 30 3.82 -8.42 -9.66
CA LYS A 30 3.06 -8.63 -8.44
C LYS A 30 2.94 -7.35 -7.62
N ILE A 31 4.03 -6.58 -7.53
CA ILE A 31 4.03 -5.31 -6.83
C ILE A 31 3.08 -4.32 -7.51
N GLU A 32 3.11 -4.25 -8.83
CA GLU A 32 2.19 -3.39 -9.58
C GLU A 32 0.73 -3.79 -9.34
N GLN A 33 0.45 -5.09 -9.38
CA GLN A 33 -0.89 -5.58 -9.10
C GLN A 33 -1.32 -5.21 -7.69
N LEU A 34 -0.43 -5.35 -6.72
CA LEU A 34 -0.71 -4.99 -5.34
C LEU A 34 -1.04 -3.51 -5.23
N GLN A 35 -0.25 -2.66 -5.88
CA GLN A 35 -0.51 -1.22 -5.84
C GLN A 35 -1.86 -0.88 -6.47
N ASN A 36 -2.20 -1.54 -7.57
CA ASN A 36 -3.49 -1.34 -8.21
C ASN A 36 -4.64 -1.82 -7.31
N GLU A 37 -4.47 -2.95 -6.64
CA GLU A 37 -5.46 -3.44 -5.70
C GLU A 37 -5.65 -2.46 -4.55
N LEU A 38 -4.55 -1.92 -4.00
CA LEU A 38 -4.62 -0.97 -2.91
C LEU A 38 -5.34 0.32 -3.32
N GLU A 39 -5.21 0.74 -4.57
CA GLU A 39 -5.93 1.92 -5.07
C GLU A 39 -7.43 1.72 -5.06
N THR A 40 -7.89 0.51 -5.31
CA THR A 40 -9.32 0.20 -5.40
C THR A 40 -9.91 -0.26 -4.08
N MET A 41 -9.10 -0.73 -3.14
CA MET A 41 -9.56 -1.14 -1.83
C MET A 41 -9.80 0.07 -0.96
N THR A 42 -10.84 0.01 -0.14
CA THR A 42 -11.18 1.10 0.76
C THR A 42 -11.30 0.59 2.19
N ALA A 43 -11.03 1.49 3.12
CA ALA A 43 -11.25 1.26 4.53
C ALA A 43 -12.05 2.42 5.07
N GLU A 44 -12.94 2.13 6.01
CA GLU A 44 -13.77 3.13 6.65
C GLU A 44 -13.29 3.35 8.06
N GLY A 45 -12.88 4.59 8.36
CA GLY A 45 -12.57 5.01 9.70
C GLY A 45 -13.75 5.74 10.30
N THR A 46 -14.05 5.47 11.56
CA THR A 46 -15.19 6.07 12.23
C THR A 46 -14.80 6.59 13.60
N SER A 47 -15.59 7.53 14.10
CA SER A 47 -15.47 8.01 15.46
C SER A 47 -16.84 8.44 15.98
N GLY A 48 -16.95 8.55 17.29
CA GLY A 48 -18.19 9.00 17.92
C GLY A 48 -19.38 8.13 17.63
N GLY A 49 -19.19 6.81 17.48
CA GLY A 49 -20.28 5.91 17.16
C GLY A 49 -20.78 6.04 15.72
N GLY A 50 -19.95 6.55 14.83
CA GLY A 50 -20.30 6.71 13.42
C GLY A 50 -20.72 8.13 13.06
N VAL A 51 -20.56 9.08 13.97
CA VAL A 51 -20.87 10.47 13.72
C VAL A 51 -19.96 11.04 12.63
N VAL A 52 -18.70 10.62 12.61
CA VAL A 52 -17.76 10.96 11.55
C VAL A 52 -17.27 9.67 10.91
N LYS A 53 -17.36 9.62 9.59
CA LYS A 53 -16.91 8.48 8.79
C LYS A 53 -15.98 8.98 7.71
N VAL A 54 -14.82 8.34 7.59
CA VAL A 54 -13.83 8.67 6.56
C VAL A 54 -13.60 7.41 5.73
N VAL A 55 -13.78 7.52 4.43
CA VAL A 55 -13.46 6.43 3.51
C VAL A 55 -12.13 6.75 2.84
N MET A 56 -11.20 5.82 2.94
CA MET A 56 -9.81 6.01 2.51
C MET A 56 -9.39 4.81 1.66
N THR A 57 -8.64 5.07 0.60
CA THR A 57 -8.08 3.98 -0.21
C THR A 57 -6.92 3.30 0.51
N GLY A 58 -6.53 2.13 0.03
CA GLY A 58 -5.38 1.43 0.57
C GLY A 58 -4.07 2.19 0.45
N LYS A 59 -4.01 3.20 -0.40
CA LYS A 59 -2.89 4.12 -0.53
C LYS A 59 -3.02 5.36 0.34
N GLN A 60 -3.97 5.34 1.27
CA GLN A 60 -4.20 6.44 2.21
C GLN A 60 -4.63 7.74 1.54
N MET A 61 -5.42 7.61 0.48
CA MET A 61 -6.08 8.74 -0.15
C MET A 61 -7.51 8.80 0.32
N VAL A 62 -7.96 9.95 0.78
CA VAL A 62 -9.33 10.14 1.26
C VAL A 62 -10.28 10.21 0.07
N GLU A 63 -11.28 9.32 0.04
CA GLU A 63 -12.33 9.37 -0.97
C GLU A 63 -13.51 10.22 -0.55
N SER A 64 -13.93 10.07 0.71
CA SER A 64 -15.09 10.78 1.21
C SER A 64 -15.02 10.95 2.71
N VAL A 65 -15.70 11.95 3.19
CA VAL A 65 -15.88 12.22 4.61
C VAL A 65 -17.36 12.50 4.82
N GLU A 66 -17.98 11.73 5.73
CA GLU A 66 -19.36 11.94 6.11
C GLU A 66 -19.40 12.41 7.55
N ILE A 67 -20.14 13.47 7.81
CA ILE A 67 -20.26 14.06 9.13
C ILE A 67 -21.75 14.20 9.43
N ASP A 68 -22.15 13.69 10.61
CA ASP A 68 -23.51 13.88 11.07
C ASP A 68 -23.73 15.37 11.34
N PRO A 69 -24.82 15.97 10.83
CA PRO A 69 -25.06 17.40 11.04
C PRO A 69 -25.09 17.81 12.52
N GLU A 70 -25.50 16.94 13.41
CA GLU A 70 -25.52 17.25 14.83
C GLU A 70 -24.12 17.52 15.39
N ALA A 71 -23.08 16.89 14.81
CA ALA A 71 -21.71 17.07 15.27
C ALA A 71 -21.16 18.46 14.92
N ILE A 72 -21.76 19.15 13.97
CA ILE A 72 -21.26 20.46 13.54
C ILE A 72 -21.53 21.53 14.59
N GLU A 73 -22.48 21.30 15.48
CA GLU A 73 -22.85 22.27 16.51
C GLU A 73 -21.71 22.54 17.50
N ASP A 74 -20.84 21.56 17.73
CA ASP A 74 -19.66 21.71 18.58
C ASP A 74 -18.41 21.50 17.76
N VAL A 75 -17.79 22.61 17.36
CA VAL A 75 -16.64 22.57 16.44
C VAL A 75 -15.43 21.90 17.11
N GLU A 76 -15.19 22.15 18.38
CA GLU A 76 -14.06 21.53 19.07
C GLU A 76 -14.21 20.00 19.14
N LEU A 77 -15.42 19.55 19.48
CA LEU A 77 -15.70 18.11 19.49
C LEU A 77 -15.57 17.53 18.10
N LEU A 78 -16.07 18.24 17.07
CA LEU A 78 -15.96 17.80 15.70
C LEU A 78 -14.50 17.63 15.27
N GLN A 79 -13.64 18.57 15.64
CA GLN A 79 -12.22 18.48 15.33
C GLN A 79 -11.59 17.22 15.90
N ASP A 80 -11.89 16.92 17.16
CA ASP A 80 -11.38 15.71 17.81
C ASP A 80 -11.93 14.45 17.16
N LEU A 81 -13.20 14.45 16.84
CA LEU A 81 -13.83 13.30 16.16
C LEU A 81 -13.25 13.07 14.77
N MET A 82 -12.99 14.16 14.05
CA MET A 82 -12.37 14.03 12.72
C MET A 82 -10.97 13.46 12.82
N ALA A 83 -10.16 13.94 13.74
CA ALA A 83 -8.81 13.41 13.94
C ALA A 83 -8.86 11.92 14.28
N ALA A 84 -9.77 11.52 15.13
CA ALA A 84 -9.93 10.12 15.52
C ALA A 84 -10.36 9.26 14.32
N ALA A 85 -11.31 9.75 13.52
CA ALA A 85 -11.79 9.01 12.35
C ALA A 85 -10.69 8.86 11.29
N PHE A 86 -9.93 9.92 11.04
CA PHE A 86 -8.81 9.85 10.10
C PHE A 86 -7.75 8.86 10.58
N ASN A 87 -7.39 8.91 11.85
CA ASN A 87 -6.42 7.99 12.41
C ASN A 87 -6.91 6.54 12.35
N ASP A 88 -8.19 6.31 12.61
CA ASP A 88 -8.79 4.99 12.47
C ASP A 88 -8.71 4.48 11.04
N ALA A 89 -9.02 5.34 10.07
CA ALA A 89 -8.92 4.98 8.64
C ALA A 89 -7.48 4.68 8.26
N ILE A 90 -6.53 5.49 8.71
CA ILE A 90 -5.11 5.29 8.43
C ILE A 90 -4.65 3.94 8.98
N ASN A 91 -5.01 3.63 10.21
CA ASN A 91 -4.63 2.36 10.83
C ASN A 91 -5.21 1.17 10.06
N LYS A 92 -6.46 1.27 9.62
CA LYS A 92 -7.10 0.20 8.84
C LYS A 92 -6.45 0.03 7.48
N THR A 93 -6.08 1.13 6.81
CA THR A 93 -5.37 1.03 5.53
C THR A 93 -4.00 0.42 5.70
N GLN A 94 -3.31 0.72 6.80
CA GLN A 94 -2.01 0.10 7.09
C GLN A 94 -2.16 -1.39 7.31
N GLU A 95 -3.18 -1.83 8.01
CA GLU A 95 -3.46 -3.26 8.20
C GLU A 95 -3.70 -3.96 6.87
N ILE A 96 -4.50 -3.35 6.00
CA ILE A 96 -4.77 -3.90 4.68
C ILE A 96 -3.48 -4.01 3.87
N ALA A 97 -2.66 -2.96 3.88
CA ALA A 97 -1.40 -2.96 3.16
C ALA A 97 -0.45 -4.04 3.69
N GLN A 98 -0.38 -4.20 4.99
CA GLN A 98 0.46 -5.23 5.60
C GLN A 98 -0.01 -6.63 5.23
N GLU A 99 -1.31 -6.88 5.25
CA GLU A 99 -1.84 -8.18 4.84
C GLU A 99 -1.50 -8.49 3.40
N LYS A 100 -1.63 -7.51 2.51
CA LYS A 100 -1.30 -7.68 1.09
C LYS A 100 0.20 -7.86 0.90
N MET A 101 1.00 -7.06 1.58
CA MET A 101 2.46 -7.17 1.50
C MET A 101 2.94 -8.48 2.11
N GLY A 102 2.29 -8.95 3.17
CA GLY A 102 2.61 -10.22 3.80
C GLY A 102 2.52 -11.39 2.85
N GLY A 103 1.56 -11.37 1.93
CA GLY A 103 1.43 -12.39 0.91
C GLY A 103 2.61 -12.42 -0.06
N ILE A 104 3.25 -11.28 -0.30
CA ILE A 104 4.42 -11.18 -1.17
C ILE A 104 5.70 -11.52 -0.43
N THR A 105 5.83 -11.01 0.80
CA THR A 105 7.07 -11.16 1.58
C THR A 105 7.04 -12.37 2.49
N GLY A 106 5.96 -13.12 2.50
CA GLY A 106 5.80 -14.26 3.40
C GLY A 106 6.86 -15.33 3.24
N GLY A 107 7.43 -15.48 2.03
CA GLY A 107 8.49 -16.40 1.79
C GLY A 107 9.88 -15.92 2.19
N LEU A 108 10.03 -14.63 2.42
CA LEU A 108 11.32 -14.05 2.77
C LEU A 108 11.62 -14.15 4.26
N ASN A 109 10.61 -14.09 5.08
CA ASN A 109 10.69 -14.31 6.51
C ASN A 109 11.96 -13.73 7.13
N ILE A 110 12.03 -12.40 7.18
CA ILE A 110 13.22 -11.70 7.66
C ILE A 110 13.18 -11.66 9.19
N PRO A 111 14.14 -12.28 9.87
CA PRO A 111 14.20 -12.21 11.33
C PRO A 111 14.46 -10.76 11.76
N GLY A 112 13.73 -10.31 12.76
CA GLY A 112 13.87 -8.96 13.24
C GLY A 112 12.76 -8.03 12.79
N LEU A 113 12.00 -8.40 11.78
CA LEU A 113 10.80 -7.68 11.39
C LEU A 113 9.53 -8.27 12.00
N THR A 114 9.63 -9.40 12.60
CA THR A 114 8.51 -10.08 13.25
C THR A 114 8.43 -9.75 14.73
#